data_0ee3d3f36c8dc93f3759507e4062974f
#
_entry.id   0ee3d3f36c8dc93f3759507e4062974f
#
_cell.length_a   1.000
_cell.length_b   1.000
_cell.length_c   1.000
_cell.angle_alpha   90.00
_cell.angle_beta   90.00
_cell.angle_gamma   90.00
#
_symmetry.space_group_name_H-M   'P 1'
#
loop_
_entity.id
_entity.type
_entity.pdbx_description
1 polymer ?
#
loop_
_entity_poly.entity_id
_entity_poly.type
_entity_poly.pdbx_seq_one_letter_code
_entity_poly.pdbx_strand_id
1 'polypeptide(L)'
;MKKKIFAVLMLALLVTACSSSKKVIKNTGVGVDSANKYAIEDTEANKKPLEDIIVFDQEGVTIRREGNNLILSMPELILFDFDKYAVKDGIKPSLATLAKALGENKDIHIKIDGYTDFIGTEAYNLELSVKRARAIKDFLISKGAIGSNISIEGYGEQNPADTNKTEAGRSRNRRVEFIISRG
;
A
#
# COMPACT_ATOMS: atom_id res chain seq x y z
N MET A 1 -11.56 -52.19 7.08
CA MET A 1 -11.14 -51.94 8.46
C MET A 1 -9.64 -52.18 8.59
N LYS A 2 -8.82 -51.13 8.60
CA LYS A 2 -7.42 -51.16 9.09
C LYS A 2 -7.08 -49.76 9.56
N LYS A 3 -7.09 -49.57 10.89
CA LYS A 3 -6.65 -48.36 11.58
C LYS A 3 -5.13 -48.28 11.52
N LYS A 4 -4.56 -47.21 11.00
CA LYS A 4 -3.13 -46.91 11.16
C LYS A 4 -2.97 -45.84 12.25
N ILE A 5 -2.36 -46.28 13.34
CA ILE A 5 -1.95 -45.47 14.47
C ILE A 5 -0.63 -44.80 14.05
N PHE A 6 -0.56 -43.47 14.01
CA PHE A 6 0.69 -42.76 13.89
C PHE A 6 1.16 -42.32 15.27
N ALA A 7 2.31 -42.84 15.66
CA ALA A 7 3.00 -42.49 16.88
C ALA A 7 3.61 -41.06 16.76
N VAL A 8 3.27 -40.23 17.74
CA VAL A 8 3.87 -38.88 17.89
C VAL A 8 5.20 -39.04 18.62
N LEU A 9 6.29 -38.77 17.95
CA LEU A 9 7.62 -38.71 18.53
C LEU A 9 7.86 -37.28 19.06
N MET A 10 7.83 -37.13 20.39
CA MET A 10 8.21 -35.90 21.08
C MET A 10 9.74 -35.77 21.05
N LEU A 11 10.25 -34.78 20.36
CA LEU A 11 11.65 -34.36 20.41
C LEU A 11 11.77 -33.17 21.34
N ALA A 12 12.31 -33.37 22.52
CA ALA A 12 12.62 -32.32 23.48
C ALA A 12 13.89 -31.57 23.03
N LEU A 13 13.76 -30.30 22.67
CA LEU A 13 14.89 -29.41 22.41
C LEU A 13 15.23 -28.65 23.71
N LEU A 14 16.42 -28.95 24.22
CA LEU A 14 17.08 -28.24 25.31
C LEU A 14 17.40 -26.80 24.90
N VAL A 15 16.78 -25.85 25.57
CA VAL A 15 17.09 -24.42 25.46
C VAL A 15 18.28 -24.15 26.38
N THR A 16 19.46 -23.94 25.83
CA THR A 16 20.62 -23.41 26.56
C THR A 16 20.45 -21.92 26.77
N ALA A 17 20.23 -21.54 28.02
CA ALA A 17 20.18 -20.15 28.46
C ALA A 17 21.58 -19.54 28.35
N CYS A 18 21.77 -18.59 27.44
CA CYS A 18 22.95 -17.73 27.40
C CYS A 18 22.76 -16.58 28.38
N SER A 19 23.45 -16.69 29.52
CA SER A 19 23.53 -15.65 30.56
C SER A 19 24.33 -14.46 30.06
N SER A 20 23.67 -13.34 29.80
CA SER A 20 24.33 -12.09 29.46
C SER A 20 24.58 -11.27 30.73
N SER A 21 25.85 -11.17 31.10
CA SER A 21 26.34 -10.48 32.30
C SER A 21 25.97 -8.96 32.29
N LYS A 22 25.17 -8.53 33.23
CA LYS A 22 24.93 -7.10 33.48
C LYS A 22 26.17 -6.49 34.09
N LYS A 23 26.89 -5.64 33.37
CA LYS A 23 27.92 -4.79 33.85
C LYS A 23 27.30 -3.62 34.63
N VAL A 24 27.35 -3.69 35.95
CA VAL A 24 26.94 -2.60 36.84
C VAL A 24 27.99 -1.51 36.78
N ILE A 25 27.70 -0.38 36.17
CA ILE A 25 28.49 0.85 36.28
C ILE A 25 27.99 1.59 37.49
N LYS A 26 28.78 1.63 38.58
CA LYS A 26 28.58 2.53 39.71
C LYS A 26 28.90 3.97 39.25
N ASN A 27 27.89 4.79 39.12
CA ASN A 27 28.08 6.21 38.88
C ASN A 27 28.05 6.95 40.24
N THR A 28 29.22 7.45 40.68
CA THR A 28 29.35 8.41 41.78
C THR A 28 28.91 9.78 41.28
N GLY A 29 28.00 10.38 42.02
CA GLY A 29 27.26 11.57 41.63
C GLY A 29 28.11 12.82 41.38
N VAL A 30 27.52 13.73 40.69
CA VAL A 30 27.46 15.18 40.91
C VAL A 30 26.34 15.79 40.06
N GLY A 31 25.44 16.58 40.69
CA GLY A 31 24.83 17.79 40.14
C GLY A 31 23.66 17.66 39.19
N VAL A 32 22.47 17.89 39.75
CA VAL A 32 21.26 18.50 39.17
C VAL A 32 21.50 19.28 37.88
N ASP A 33 20.73 18.92 36.82
CA ASP A 33 19.77 19.87 36.23
C ASP A 33 18.81 19.20 35.29
N SER A 34 17.54 19.41 35.57
CA SER A 34 16.39 19.63 34.69
C SER A 34 16.31 18.90 33.38
N ALA A 35 15.35 17.97 33.34
CA ALA A 35 14.43 17.78 32.20
C ALA A 35 15.09 17.64 30.84
N ASN A 36 15.89 16.61 30.64
CA ASN A 36 16.01 16.04 29.30
C ASN A 36 14.83 15.06 29.11
N LYS A 37 13.67 15.64 28.80
CA LYS A 37 12.56 14.95 28.19
C LYS A 37 13.12 14.40 26.86
N TYR A 38 13.51 13.12 26.85
CA TYR A 38 13.83 12.44 25.60
C TYR A 38 12.63 12.60 24.69
N ALA A 39 12.68 13.58 23.82
CA ALA A 39 11.90 13.55 22.60
C ALA A 39 12.34 12.24 21.95
N ILE A 40 11.45 11.27 21.94
CA ILE A 40 11.59 10.12 21.05
C ILE A 40 11.51 10.76 19.67
N GLU A 41 12.68 11.05 19.08
CA GLU A 41 12.73 11.43 17.69
C GLU A 41 12.03 10.32 16.94
N ASP A 42 11.03 10.68 16.13
CA ASP A 42 10.36 9.79 15.18
C ASP A 42 11.37 9.36 14.12
N THR A 43 12.30 8.50 14.55
CA THR A 43 13.23 7.87 13.61
C THR A 43 12.42 6.91 12.74
N GLU A 44 12.79 6.81 11.47
CA GLU A 44 12.19 5.86 10.49
C GLU A 44 12.04 4.44 11.08
N ALA A 45 12.91 4.04 12.02
CA ALA A 45 12.87 2.75 12.71
C ALA A 45 11.64 2.53 13.61
N ASN A 46 10.93 3.58 14.02
CA ASN A 46 9.75 3.50 14.90
C ASN A 46 8.42 3.65 14.16
N LYS A 47 8.45 3.95 12.85
CA LYS A 47 7.23 4.09 12.06
C LYS A 47 6.67 2.72 11.71
N LYS A 48 5.34 2.57 11.84
CA LYS A 48 4.65 1.35 11.40
C LYS A 48 4.91 1.10 9.91
N PRO A 49 5.15 -0.16 9.49
CA PRO A 49 5.22 -0.50 8.06
C PRO A 49 4.00 0.01 7.30
N LEU A 50 4.16 0.34 6.01
CA LEU A 50 3.04 0.81 5.18
C LEU A 50 1.94 -0.25 5.08
N GLU A 51 2.29 -1.53 5.06
CA GLU A 51 1.37 -2.67 5.02
C GLU A 51 0.47 -2.77 6.25
N ASP A 52 0.94 -2.30 7.40
CA ASP A 52 0.16 -2.28 8.65
C ASP A 52 -0.80 -1.08 8.73
N ILE A 53 -0.56 -0.06 7.89
CA ILE A 53 -1.37 1.15 7.81
C ILE A 53 -2.37 1.06 6.65
N ILE A 54 -1.89 0.59 5.50
CA ILE A 54 -2.66 0.48 4.26
C ILE A 54 -3.24 -0.94 4.17
N VAL A 55 -4.34 -1.15 4.85
CA VAL A 55 -5.10 -2.40 4.75
C VAL A 55 -6.12 -2.25 3.62
N PHE A 56 -5.96 -3.05 2.57
CA PHE A 56 -6.85 -3.04 1.42
C PHE A 56 -7.22 -4.48 1.07
N ASP A 57 -8.37 -4.93 1.58
CA ASP A 57 -8.91 -6.27 1.33
C ASP A 57 -10.02 -6.17 0.26
N GLN A 58 -9.63 -6.38 -0.97
CA GLN A 58 -10.53 -6.38 -2.13
C GLN A 58 -10.06 -7.43 -3.13
N GLU A 59 -10.94 -8.35 -3.49
CA GLU A 59 -10.65 -9.37 -4.49
C GLU A 59 -10.17 -8.75 -5.83
N GLY A 60 -9.14 -9.32 -6.41
CA GLY A 60 -8.55 -8.86 -7.67
C GLY A 60 -7.53 -7.73 -7.54
N VAL A 61 -7.36 -7.13 -6.36
CA VAL A 61 -6.27 -6.18 -6.10
C VAL A 61 -4.99 -6.95 -5.80
N THR A 62 -3.89 -6.52 -6.40
CA THR A 62 -2.56 -7.05 -6.08
C THR A 62 -1.75 -6.01 -5.32
N ILE A 63 -1.03 -6.46 -4.32
CA ILE A 63 -0.15 -5.61 -3.50
C ILE A 63 1.27 -6.13 -3.66
N ARG A 64 2.22 -5.23 -3.97
CA ARG A 64 3.64 -5.55 -4.07
C ARG A 64 4.48 -4.44 -3.46
N ARG A 65 5.69 -4.77 -3.04
CA ARG A 65 6.66 -3.78 -2.57
C ARG A 65 7.74 -3.57 -3.62
N GLU A 66 8.06 -2.32 -3.90
CA GLU A 66 9.18 -1.91 -4.74
C GLU A 66 10.05 -0.88 -3.99
N GLY A 67 11.19 -1.33 -3.47
CA GLY A 67 12.01 -0.50 -2.59
C GLY A 67 11.23 -0.07 -1.35
N ASN A 68 11.11 1.23 -1.14
CA ASN A 68 10.35 1.81 -0.03
C ASN A 68 8.86 2.05 -0.36
N ASN A 69 8.42 1.75 -1.58
CA ASN A 69 7.05 1.97 -2.01
C ASN A 69 6.20 0.71 -1.83
N LEU A 70 4.96 0.90 -1.42
CA LEU A 70 3.90 -0.10 -1.47
C LEU A 70 3.04 0.21 -2.70
N ILE A 71 2.89 -0.76 -3.60
CA ILE A 71 2.14 -0.58 -4.84
C ILE A 71 0.90 -1.46 -4.80
N LEU A 72 -0.28 -0.83 -4.88
CA LEU A 72 -1.55 -1.51 -5.06
C LEU A 72 -1.96 -1.37 -6.53
N SER A 73 -2.11 -2.49 -7.23
CA SER A 73 -2.61 -2.50 -8.59
C SER A 73 -4.05 -3.00 -8.62
N MET A 74 -4.95 -2.16 -9.13
CA MET A 74 -6.39 -2.41 -9.18
C MET A 74 -6.86 -2.51 -10.63
N PRO A 75 -7.48 -3.63 -11.03
CA PRO A 75 -8.14 -3.74 -12.33
C PRO A 75 -9.21 -2.68 -12.52
N GLU A 76 -9.31 -2.14 -13.73
CA GLU A 76 -10.34 -1.16 -14.11
C GLU A 76 -11.75 -1.61 -13.72
N LEU A 77 -12.06 -2.88 -13.96
CA LEU A 77 -13.39 -3.46 -13.74
C LEU A 77 -13.89 -3.32 -12.28
N ILE A 78 -12.99 -3.28 -11.32
CA ILE A 78 -13.33 -3.05 -9.91
C ILE A 78 -13.68 -1.58 -9.66
N LEU A 79 -12.98 -0.67 -10.33
CA LEU A 79 -13.04 0.77 -10.08
C LEU A 79 -14.11 1.48 -10.90
N PHE A 80 -14.31 1.06 -12.16
CA PHE A 80 -15.14 1.78 -13.14
C PHE A 80 -15.97 0.83 -13.97
N ASP A 81 -17.07 1.34 -14.51
CA ASP A 81 -17.78 0.67 -15.61
C ASP A 81 -17.01 0.88 -16.92
N PHE A 82 -17.34 0.02 -17.91
CA PHE A 82 -16.71 0.08 -19.22
C PHE A 82 -16.79 1.51 -19.78
N ASP A 83 -15.65 2.01 -20.24
CA ASP A 83 -15.51 3.35 -20.82
C ASP A 83 -15.98 4.51 -19.92
N LYS A 84 -15.99 4.29 -18.60
CA LYS A 84 -16.33 5.30 -17.61
C LYS A 84 -15.13 5.65 -16.71
N TYR A 85 -15.25 6.80 -16.05
CA TYR A 85 -14.33 7.26 -15.01
C TYR A 85 -15.02 7.58 -13.68
N ALA A 86 -16.35 7.38 -13.60
CA ALA A 86 -17.06 7.49 -12.33
C ALA A 86 -16.75 6.27 -11.46
N VAL A 87 -16.29 6.50 -10.23
CA VAL A 87 -15.95 5.43 -9.28
C VAL A 87 -17.21 4.64 -8.91
N LYS A 88 -17.16 3.32 -9.05
CA LYS A 88 -18.27 2.41 -8.73
C LYS A 88 -18.58 2.41 -7.24
N ASP A 89 -19.85 2.24 -6.90
CA ASP A 89 -20.30 2.24 -5.51
C ASP A 89 -19.67 1.10 -4.69
N GLY A 90 -19.48 -0.07 -5.29
CA GLY A 90 -18.93 -1.25 -4.61
C GLY A 90 -17.53 -1.07 -4.04
N ILE A 91 -16.67 -0.24 -4.67
CA ILE A 91 -15.30 -0.01 -4.21
C ILE A 91 -15.19 1.20 -3.25
N LYS A 92 -16.19 2.06 -3.20
CA LYS A 92 -16.16 3.29 -2.38
C LYS A 92 -15.86 3.04 -0.90
N PRO A 93 -16.39 1.99 -0.22
CA PRO A 93 -16.04 1.72 1.17
C PRO A 93 -14.54 1.45 1.37
N SER A 94 -13.91 0.65 0.50
CA SER A 94 -12.47 0.34 0.57
C SER A 94 -11.62 1.58 0.30
N LEU A 95 -11.99 2.39 -0.69
CA LEU A 95 -11.32 3.67 -0.97
C LEU A 95 -11.52 4.69 0.18
N ALA A 96 -12.66 4.68 0.87
CA ALA A 96 -12.87 5.55 2.04
C ALA A 96 -11.98 5.13 3.22
N THR A 97 -11.75 3.84 3.42
CA THR A 97 -10.80 3.31 4.41
C THR A 97 -9.36 3.76 4.07
N LEU A 98 -8.97 3.65 2.80
CA LEU A 98 -7.68 4.16 2.32
C LEU A 98 -7.55 5.67 2.57
N ALA A 99 -8.58 6.44 2.23
CA ALA A 99 -8.57 7.90 2.43
C ALA A 99 -8.39 8.28 3.90
N LYS A 100 -9.05 7.56 4.82
CA LYS A 100 -8.89 7.76 6.27
C LYS A 100 -7.44 7.48 6.70
N ALA A 101 -6.86 6.37 6.27
CA ALA A 101 -5.48 6.03 6.58
C ALA A 101 -4.50 7.10 6.07
N LEU A 102 -4.70 7.63 4.86
CA LEU A 102 -3.90 8.72 4.29
C LEU A 102 -4.08 10.05 5.04
N GLY A 103 -5.29 10.33 5.55
CA GLY A 103 -5.58 11.54 6.33
C GLY A 103 -4.97 11.51 7.73
N GLU A 104 -4.90 10.33 8.35
CA GLU A 104 -4.34 10.12 9.68
C GLU A 104 -2.80 10.08 9.69
N ASN A 105 -2.16 9.76 8.56
CA ASN A 105 -0.70 9.62 8.42
C ASN A 105 -0.17 10.65 7.43
N LYS A 106 0.16 11.84 7.96
CA LYS A 106 0.54 13.02 7.16
C LYS A 106 1.85 12.88 6.38
N ASP A 107 2.68 11.94 6.77
CA ASP A 107 3.96 11.61 6.13
C ASP A 107 3.79 10.59 4.97
N ILE A 108 2.56 10.11 4.73
CA ILE A 108 2.29 9.21 3.62
C ILE A 108 1.86 10.01 2.39
N HIS A 109 2.54 9.72 1.28
CA HIS A 109 2.25 10.25 -0.04
C HIS A 109 1.75 9.13 -0.95
N ILE A 110 0.89 9.50 -1.89
CA ILE A 110 0.35 8.56 -2.87
C ILE A 110 0.41 9.17 -4.27
N LYS A 111 0.90 8.40 -5.23
CA LYS A 111 0.79 8.68 -6.66
C LYS A 111 -0.23 7.70 -7.24
N ILE A 112 -1.17 8.20 -8.03
CA ILE A 112 -2.23 7.41 -8.67
C ILE A 112 -1.98 7.43 -10.16
N ASP A 113 -1.58 6.30 -10.72
CA ASP A 113 -1.23 6.12 -12.12
C ASP A 113 -2.34 5.35 -12.86
N GLY A 114 -2.89 5.97 -13.90
CA GLY A 114 -3.94 5.36 -14.74
C GLY A 114 -3.36 4.76 -16.01
N TYR A 115 -3.86 3.56 -16.39
CA TYR A 115 -3.47 2.84 -17.59
C TYR A 115 -4.69 2.33 -18.35
N THR A 116 -4.56 2.20 -19.66
CA THR A 116 -5.53 1.55 -20.56
C THR A 116 -4.88 0.38 -21.29
N ASP A 117 -5.65 -0.39 -22.03
CA ASP A 117 -5.12 -1.21 -23.11
C ASP A 117 -4.93 -0.36 -24.39
N PHE A 118 -4.53 -1.00 -25.49
CA PHE A 118 -4.22 -0.33 -26.77
C PHE A 118 -5.47 -0.01 -27.62
N ILE A 119 -6.66 -0.38 -27.18
CA ILE A 119 -7.89 -0.15 -27.97
C ILE A 119 -8.30 1.31 -27.84
N GLY A 120 -8.44 1.97 -28.99
CA GLY A 120 -8.74 3.39 -29.08
C GLY A 120 -7.60 4.18 -29.71
N THR A 121 -7.65 5.50 -29.61
CA THR A 121 -6.53 6.35 -30.01
C THR A 121 -5.66 6.67 -28.78
N GLU A 122 -4.37 6.86 -29.01
CA GLU A 122 -3.42 7.23 -27.94
C GLU A 122 -3.90 8.45 -27.15
N ALA A 123 -4.37 9.49 -27.83
CA ALA A 123 -4.88 10.71 -27.22
C ALA A 123 -6.11 10.43 -26.33
N TYR A 124 -7.04 9.59 -26.80
CA TYR A 124 -8.22 9.18 -26.03
C TYR A 124 -7.81 8.39 -24.78
N ASN A 125 -6.93 7.39 -24.96
CA ASN A 125 -6.45 6.54 -23.88
C ASN A 125 -5.71 7.34 -22.81
N LEU A 126 -4.89 8.31 -23.22
CA LEU A 126 -4.21 9.23 -22.31
C LEU A 126 -5.23 10.05 -21.51
N GLU A 127 -6.19 10.69 -22.19
CA GLU A 127 -7.22 11.48 -21.50
C GLU A 127 -8.08 10.66 -20.55
N LEU A 128 -8.49 9.46 -20.95
CA LEU A 128 -9.28 8.55 -20.11
C LEU A 128 -8.53 8.13 -18.85
N SER A 129 -7.24 7.79 -18.99
CA SER A 129 -6.41 7.39 -17.86
C SER A 129 -6.21 8.54 -16.85
N VAL A 130 -6.02 9.77 -17.32
CA VAL A 130 -5.97 10.97 -16.46
C VAL A 130 -7.31 11.21 -15.74
N LYS A 131 -8.44 11.11 -16.45
CA LYS A 131 -9.78 11.29 -15.86
C LYS A 131 -10.05 10.27 -14.75
N ARG A 132 -9.64 9.02 -14.95
CA ARG A 132 -9.76 7.94 -13.95
C ARG A 132 -8.93 8.20 -12.71
N ALA A 133 -7.66 8.53 -12.88
CA ALA A 133 -6.78 8.87 -11.75
C ALA A 133 -7.32 10.09 -10.97
N ARG A 134 -7.82 11.11 -11.68
CA ARG A 134 -8.43 12.29 -11.07
C ARG A 134 -9.69 11.96 -10.28
N ALA A 135 -10.61 11.15 -10.82
CA ALA A 135 -11.84 10.77 -10.13
C ALA A 135 -11.56 10.04 -8.81
N ILE A 136 -10.53 9.20 -8.77
CA ILE A 136 -10.10 8.54 -7.54
C ILE A 136 -9.51 9.56 -6.56
N LYS A 137 -8.59 10.43 -7.01
CA LYS A 137 -8.04 11.51 -6.16
C LYS A 137 -9.13 12.34 -5.52
N ASP A 138 -10.09 12.81 -6.32
CA ASP A 138 -11.19 13.66 -5.85
C ASP A 138 -12.05 12.92 -4.81
N PHE A 139 -12.30 11.63 -5.03
CA PHE A 139 -13.00 10.79 -4.07
C PHE A 139 -12.21 10.65 -2.75
N LEU A 140 -10.91 10.35 -2.80
CA LEU A 140 -10.07 10.22 -1.61
C LEU A 140 -10.04 11.54 -0.79
N ILE A 141 -9.90 12.68 -1.45
CA ILE A 141 -9.96 14.00 -0.81
C ILE A 141 -11.32 14.21 -0.15
N SER A 142 -12.43 13.87 -0.82
CA SER A 142 -13.77 13.98 -0.27
C SER A 142 -14.00 13.13 0.99
N LYS A 143 -13.13 12.12 1.22
CA LYS A 143 -13.16 11.21 2.37
C LYS A 143 -12.07 11.49 3.40
N GLY A 144 -11.37 12.64 3.29
CA GLY A 144 -10.46 13.13 4.31
C GLY A 144 -8.97 12.92 4.03
N ALA A 145 -8.60 12.41 2.85
CA ALA A 145 -7.19 12.35 2.47
C ALA A 145 -6.62 13.77 2.19
N ILE A 146 -5.33 13.95 2.49
CA ILE A 146 -4.65 15.23 2.31
C ILE A 146 -4.31 15.44 0.82
N GLY A 147 -4.97 16.38 0.17
CA GLY A 147 -4.86 16.58 -1.27
C GLY A 147 -3.46 16.94 -1.78
N SER A 148 -2.63 17.62 -0.97
CA SER A 148 -1.22 17.93 -1.30
C SER A 148 -0.33 16.68 -1.35
N ASN A 149 -0.75 15.61 -0.67
CA ASN A 149 -0.02 14.35 -0.63
C ASN A 149 -0.43 13.39 -1.76
N ILE A 150 -1.37 13.80 -2.61
CA ILE A 150 -1.89 12.98 -3.71
C ILE A 150 -1.50 13.57 -5.05
N SER A 151 -0.65 12.89 -5.79
CA SER A 151 -0.35 13.18 -7.20
C SER A 151 -1.09 12.19 -8.12
N ILE A 152 -1.28 12.58 -9.38
CA ILE A 152 -1.90 11.72 -10.40
C ILE A 152 -1.09 11.78 -11.69
N GLU A 153 -1.10 10.69 -12.43
CA GLU A 153 -0.58 10.63 -13.79
C GLU A 153 -1.42 9.67 -14.65
N GLY A 154 -1.61 10.02 -15.92
CA GLY A 154 -2.21 9.14 -16.90
C GLY A 154 -1.16 8.70 -17.89
N TYR A 155 -1.05 7.42 -18.14
CA TYR A 155 -0.12 6.82 -19.09
C TYR A 155 -0.81 6.32 -20.36
N GLY A 156 -2.16 6.28 -20.37
CA GLY A 156 -2.87 5.67 -21.48
C GLY A 156 -2.42 4.22 -21.67
N GLU A 157 -2.08 3.86 -22.92
CA GLU A 157 -1.62 2.52 -23.29
C GLU A 157 -0.13 2.28 -23.09
N GLN A 158 0.61 3.26 -22.57
CA GLN A 158 2.04 3.15 -22.29
C GLN A 158 2.29 2.20 -21.12
N ASN A 159 3.49 1.59 -21.09
CA ASN A 159 3.91 0.67 -20.02
C ASN A 159 2.91 -0.48 -19.76
N PRO A 160 2.57 -1.28 -20.79
CA PRO A 160 1.64 -2.39 -20.61
C PRO A 160 2.21 -3.42 -19.62
N ALA A 161 1.37 -3.87 -18.70
CA ALA A 161 1.71 -4.91 -17.72
C ALA A 161 1.76 -6.31 -18.37
N ASP A 162 1.04 -6.48 -19.50
CA ASP A 162 0.97 -7.73 -20.23
C ASP A 162 0.73 -7.49 -21.74
N THR A 163 0.70 -8.57 -22.50
CA THR A 163 0.46 -8.49 -23.94
C THR A 163 -0.93 -7.94 -24.26
N ASN A 164 -0.99 -7.03 -25.23
CA ASN A 164 -2.26 -6.54 -25.76
C ASN A 164 -2.94 -7.51 -26.74
N LYS A 165 -2.29 -8.63 -27.11
CA LYS A 165 -2.80 -9.59 -28.12
C LYS A 165 -3.98 -10.42 -27.61
N THR A 166 -4.10 -10.62 -26.30
CA THR A 166 -5.17 -11.41 -25.69
C THR A 166 -6.06 -10.54 -24.80
N GLU A 167 -7.35 -10.91 -24.66
CA GLU A 167 -8.24 -10.19 -23.75
C GLU A 167 -7.76 -10.26 -22.30
N ALA A 168 -7.24 -11.41 -21.89
CA ALA A 168 -6.66 -11.55 -20.56
C ALA A 168 -5.49 -10.59 -20.32
N GLY A 169 -4.62 -10.38 -21.31
CA GLY A 169 -3.53 -9.40 -21.22
C GLY A 169 -4.05 -7.96 -21.22
N ARG A 170 -5.00 -7.64 -22.10
CA ARG A 170 -5.62 -6.30 -22.11
C ARG A 170 -6.32 -5.98 -20.79
N SER A 171 -7.02 -6.93 -20.20
CA SER A 171 -7.64 -6.76 -18.88
C SER A 171 -6.62 -6.41 -17.79
N ARG A 172 -5.41 -6.97 -17.84
CA ARG A 172 -4.31 -6.60 -16.91
C ARG A 172 -3.73 -5.23 -17.22
N ASN A 173 -3.75 -4.78 -18.47
CA ASN A 173 -3.28 -3.46 -18.86
C ASN A 173 -4.25 -2.37 -18.41
N ARG A 174 -5.57 -2.61 -18.46
CA ARG A 174 -6.60 -1.69 -17.93
C ARG A 174 -6.58 -1.72 -16.40
N ARG A 175 -5.77 -0.85 -15.80
CA ARG A 175 -5.56 -0.80 -14.35
C ARG A 175 -5.32 0.60 -13.83
N VAL A 176 -5.41 0.75 -12.53
CA VAL A 176 -4.87 1.90 -11.80
C VAL A 176 -3.88 1.39 -10.77
N GLU A 177 -2.71 2.02 -10.69
CA GLU A 177 -1.71 1.74 -9.67
C GLU A 177 -1.66 2.87 -8.65
N PHE A 178 -1.61 2.49 -7.38
CA PHE A 178 -1.44 3.39 -6.25
C PHE A 178 -0.05 3.14 -5.69
N ILE A 179 0.85 4.08 -5.95
CA ILE A 179 2.23 4.04 -5.45
C ILE A 179 2.26 4.84 -4.16
N ILE A 180 2.42 4.14 -3.03
CA ILE A 180 2.35 4.70 -1.68
C ILE A 180 3.75 4.71 -1.10
N SER A 181 4.18 5.86 -0.64
CA SER A 181 5.51 6.09 -0.06
C SER A 181 5.43 6.93 1.22
N ARG A 182 6.50 6.93 1.99
CA ARG A 182 6.72 7.96 3.01
C ARG A 182 7.52 9.11 2.41
N GLY A 183 7.16 10.33 2.78
CA GLY A 183 7.86 11.56 2.45
C GLY A 183 8.81 11.99 3.57
#